data_e65e239244b3bc718b51bbbbb0955978
#
_entry.id   e65e239244b3bc718b51bbbbb0955978
#
_cell.length_a   1.000
_cell.length_b   1.000
_cell.length_c   1.000
_cell.angle_alpha   90.00
_cell.angle_beta   90.00
_cell.angle_gamma   90.00
#
_symmetry.space_group_name_H-M   'P 1'
#
loop_
_entity.id
_entity.type
_entity.pdbx_description
1 polymer ?
#
loop_
_entity_poly.entity_id
_entity_poly.type
_entity_poly.pdbx_seq_one_letter_code
_entity_poly.pdbx_strand_id
1 'polypeptide(L)'
;MKAEGIVPDVITFAGNGEPTIHPEFGGIIDDTIATRDRFFPDAKIAVLSNSTMLQKEEVFQALNKIEDNILKLDSVLDSRIRQIDVPNSPAFNFESLLKQLCRFNGNLIIQTMFLKGEVNGKSVNNMTEEEIAGWISALKQISPKQVMIYTIDRETPVKALKKATKEELDAIAERARKEGFDVTVSY
;
A
#
# COMPACT_ATOMS: atom_id res chain seq x y z
N MET A 1 -12.76 26.00 2.74
CA MET A 1 -11.93 25.47 3.85
C MET A 1 -11.25 26.61 4.61
N LYS A 2 -10.28 27.34 4.06
CA LYS A 2 -9.59 28.42 4.82
C LYS A 2 -10.53 29.52 5.34
N ALA A 3 -11.53 29.91 4.56
CA ALA A 3 -12.55 30.88 4.96
C ALA A 3 -13.50 30.38 6.07
N GLU A 4 -13.56 29.06 6.28
CA GLU A 4 -14.40 28.40 7.31
C GLU A 4 -13.60 27.95 8.52
N GLY A 5 -12.30 28.28 8.57
CA GLY A 5 -11.38 27.87 9.66
C GLY A 5 -11.05 26.37 9.68
N ILE A 6 -11.34 25.64 8.59
CA ILE A 6 -11.05 24.21 8.49
C ILE A 6 -9.61 24.04 8.01
N VAL A 7 -8.78 23.37 8.83
CA VAL A 7 -7.39 23.03 8.49
C VAL A 7 -7.33 21.51 8.28
N PRO A 8 -6.92 21.03 7.10
CA PRO A 8 -6.74 19.60 6.88
C PRO A 8 -5.47 19.10 7.57
N ASP A 9 -5.51 17.91 8.17
CA ASP A 9 -4.32 17.21 8.66
C ASP A 9 -3.56 16.54 7.52
N VAL A 10 -4.29 16.07 6.49
CA VAL A 10 -3.72 15.35 5.36
C VAL A 10 -4.48 15.64 4.06
N ILE A 11 -3.73 15.75 2.95
CA ILE A 11 -4.23 15.80 1.58
C ILE A 11 -3.94 14.45 0.94
N THR A 12 -4.98 13.67 0.65
CA THR A 12 -4.81 12.27 0.25
C THR A 12 -5.20 12.06 -1.21
N PHE A 13 -4.29 11.46 -1.97
CA PHE A 13 -4.57 10.89 -3.28
C PHE A 13 -4.96 9.43 -3.11
N ALA A 14 -6.26 9.19 -3.17
CA ALA A 14 -6.86 7.86 -3.11
C ALA A 14 -8.15 7.87 -3.96
N GLY A 15 -8.62 6.71 -4.37
CA GLY A 15 -9.89 6.64 -5.09
C GLY A 15 -10.10 5.30 -5.80
N ASN A 16 -10.99 5.31 -6.80
CA ASN A 16 -11.35 4.12 -7.57
C ASN A 16 -10.30 3.74 -8.63
N GLY A 17 -9.22 4.48 -8.75
CA GLY A 17 -8.14 4.26 -9.70
C GLY A 17 -6.77 4.37 -9.04
N GLU A 18 -5.74 4.06 -9.82
CA GLU A 18 -4.34 4.16 -9.39
C GLU A 18 -3.80 5.56 -9.73
N PRO A 19 -3.47 6.41 -8.73
CA PRO A 19 -3.04 7.79 -8.98
C PRO A 19 -1.78 7.88 -9.84
N THR A 20 -0.85 6.93 -9.64
CA THR A 20 0.47 6.94 -10.31
C THR A 20 0.42 6.59 -11.80
N ILE A 21 -0.75 6.22 -12.33
CA ILE A 21 -0.95 6.02 -13.78
C ILE A 21 -1.03 7.35 -14.52
N HIS A 22 -1.44 8.43 -13.85
CA HIS A 22 -1.61 9.72 -14.50
C HIS A 22 -0.30 10.18 -15.15
N PRO A 23 -0.30 10.59 -16.44
CA PRO A 23 0.94 10.95 -17.15
C PRO A 23 1.67 12.14 -16.52
N GLU A 24 0.94 13.07 -15.91
CA GLU A 24 1.48 14.26 -15.25
C GLU A 24 1.57 14.08 -13.71
N PHE A 25 1.66 12.83 -13.22
CA PHE A 25 1.63 12.56 -11.78
C PHE A 25 2.69 13.35 -11.01
N GLY A 26 3.92 13.42 -11.53
CA GLY A 26 5.00 14.19 -10.92
C GLY A 26 4.67 15.68 -10.78
N GLY A 27 4.15 16.30 -11.86
CA GLY A 27 3.74 17.70 -11.85
C GLY A 27 2.59 17.98 -10.89
N ILE A 28 1.61 17.06 -10.82
CA ILE A 28 0.48 17.17 -9.87
C ILE A 28 0.97 17.15 -8.43
N ILE A 29 1.94 16.30 -8.11
CA ILE A 29 2.53 16.26 -6.76
C ILE A 29 3.27 17.56 -6.46
N ASP A 30 4.07 18.09 -7.39
CA ASP A 30 4.79 19.36 -7.22
C ASP A 30 3.83 20.54 -7.00
N ASP A 31 2.76 20.65 -7.79
CA ASP A 31 1.73 21.67 -7.63
C ASP A 31 0.97 21.52 -6.30
N THR A 32 0.74 20.29 -5.87
CA THR A 32 0.10 20.01 -4.58
C THR A 32 0.98 20.43 -3.43
N ILE A 33 2.28 20.14 -3.47
CA ILE A 33 3.26 20.59 -2.46
C ILE A 33 3.27 22.11 -2.39
N ALA A 34 3.42 22.79 -3.53
CA ALA A 34 3.43 24.26 -3.58
C ALA A 34 2.13 24.88 -3.04
N THR A 35 1.00 24.27 -3.35
CA THR A 35 -0.32 24.72 -2.87
C THR A 35 -0.47 24.47 -1.36
N ARG A 36 -0.09 23.28 -0.87
CA ARG A 36 -0.11 22.90 0.53
C ARG A 36 0.76 23.85 1.34
N ASP A 37 2.00 24.09 0.94
CA ASP A 37 2.96 24.95 1.64
C ASP A 37 2.46 26.38 1.78
N ARG A 38 1.73 26.87 0.76
CA ARG A 38 1.14 28.22 0.79
C ARG A 38 -0.07 28.34 1.71
N PHE A 39 -0.91 27.31 1.79
CA PHE A 39 -2.22 27.42 2.42
C PHE A 39 -2.37 26.62 3.70
N PHE A 40 -1.69 25.48 3.80
CA PHE A 40 -1.79 24.49 4.89
C PHE A 40 -0.42 23.84 5.15
N PRO A 41 0.60 24.59 5.57
CA PRO A 41 2.00 24.12 5.63
C PRO A 41 2.21 22.92 6.55
N ASP A 42 1.32 22.72 7.52
CA ASP A 42 1.40 21.62 8.48
C ASP A 42 0.67 20.34 7.99
N ALA A 43 -0.09 20.44 6.90
CA ALA A 43 -0.80 19.28 6.35
C ALA A 43 0.16 18.33 5.64
N LYS A 44 -0.01 17.03 5.87
CA LYS A 44 0.73 16.00 5.13
C LYS A 44 0.12 15.77 3.75
N ILE A 45 0.92 15.26 2.83
CA ILE A 45 0.45 14.71 1.56
C ILE A 45 0.60 13.20 1.62
N ALA A 46 -0.49 12.49 1.33
CA ALA A 46 -0.54 11.04 1.29
C ALA A 46 -0.93 10.53 -0.10
N VAL A 47 -0.26 9.50 -0.59
CA VAL A 47 -0.62 8.80 -1.82
C VAL A 47 -0.78 7.32 -1.52
N LEU A 48 -1.97 6.76 -1.83
CA LEU A 48 -2.19 5.32 -1.81
C LEU A 48 -1.99 4.78 -3.23
N SER A 49 -1.04 3.85 -3.38
CA SER A 49 -0.70 3.25 -4.67
C SER A 49 -0.68 1.73 -4.60
N ASN A 50 -1.15 1.10 -5.68
CA ASN A 50 -1.04 -0.35 -5.88
C ASN A 50 0.38 -0.81 -6.25
N SER A 51 1.35 0.10 -6.23
CA SER A 51 2.78 -0.14 -6.48
C SER A 51 3.14 -0.59 -7.90
N THR A 52 2.19 -0.64 -8.84
CA THR A 52 2.45 -1.17 -10.19
C THR A 52 3.25 -0.24 -11.09
N MET A 53 3.42 1.03 -10.71
CA MET A 53 4.12 2.05 -11.50
C MET A 53 5.48 2.47 -10.94
N LEU A 54 5.96 1.83 -9.86
CA LEU A 54 7.20 2.22 -9.16
C LEU A 54 8.48 2.11 -10.00
N GLN A 55 8.45 1.35 -11.11
CA GLN A 55 9.57 1.27 -12.06
C GLN A 55 9.77 2.56 -12.88
N LYS A 56 8.75 3.43 -12.93
CA LYS A 56 8.89 4.76 -13.56
C LYS A 56 9.63 5.70 -12.62
N GLU A 57 10.75 6.24 -13.08
CA GLU A 57 11.59 7.10 -12.25
C GLU A 57 10.86 8.36 -11.79
N GLU A 58 10.04 8.97 -12.66
CA GLU A 58 9.20 10.12 -12.33
C GLU A 58 8.23 9.86 -11.19
N VAL A 59 7.62 8.64 -11.14
CA VAL A 59 6.71 8.22 -10.06
C VAL A 59 7.48 8.02 -8.76
N PHE A 60 8.62 7.32 -8.82
CA PHE A 60 9.49 7.12 -7.67
C PHE A 60 9.94 8.45 -7.06
N GLN A 61 10.41 9.39 -7.88
CA GLN A 61 10.84 10.70 -7.42
C GLN A 61 9.69 11.51 -6.79
N ALA A 62 8.51 11.49 -7.40
CA ALA A 62 7.35 12.18 -6.86
C ALA A 62 6.93 11.63 -5.49
N LEU A 63 6.89 10.30 -5.34
CA LEU A 63 6.54 9.64 -4.09
C LEU A 63 7.56 9.88 -2.97
N ASN A 64 8.83 10.12 -3.29
CA ASN A 64 9.85 10.47 -2.30
C ASN A 64 9.75 11.92 -1.77
N LYS A 65 8.98 12.79 -2.44
CA LYS A 65 8.81 14.20 -2.01
C LYS A 65 7.74 14.38 -0.94
N ILE A 66 6.88 13.38 -0.74
CA ILE A 66 5.70 13.47 0.13
C ILE A 66 5.91 12.73 1.45
N GLU A 67 5.10 13.09 2.45
CA GLU A 67 5.21 12.56 3.80
C GLU A 67 4.77 11.10 3.88
N ASP A 68 3.62 10.73 3.27
CA ASP A 68 3.01 9.42 3.44
C ASP A 68 2.76 8.74 2.09
N ASN A 69 3.81 8.14 1.52
CA ASN A 69 3.72 7.26 0.37
C ASN A 69 3.33 5.85 0.85
N ILE A 70 2.05 5.50 0.67
CA ILE A 70 1.45 4.25 1.13
C ILE A 70 1.39 3.27 -0.05
N LEU A 71 2.25 2.26 0.00
CA LEU A 71 2.51 1.34 -1.12
C LEU A 71 2.05 -0.06 -0.79
N LYS A 72 1.29 -0.68 -1.71
CA LYS A 72 0.72 -2.01 -1.49
C LYS A 72 1.75 -3.13 -1.68
N LEU A 73 1.67 -4.10 -0.75
CA LEU A 73 2.34 -5.40 -0.83
C LEU A 73 1.37 -6.46 -0.27
N ASP A 74 0.47 -6.97 -1.11
CA ASP A 74 -0.61 -7.85 -0.67
C ASP A 74 -0.23 -9.34 -0.66
N SER A 75 0.87 -9.73 -1.33
CA SER A 75 1.40 -11.10 -1.31
C SER A 75 2.87 -11.13 -1.72
N VAL A 76 3.55 -12.21 -1.36
CA VAL A 76 4.94 -12.51 -1.77
C VAL A 76 5.01 -13.62 -2.81
N LEU A 77 3.88 -14.23 -3.14
CA LEU A 77 3.78 -15.28 -4.16
C LEU A 77 3.19 -14.72 -5.45
N ASP A 78 3.92 -14.82 -6.57
CA ASP A 78 3.48 -14.31 -7.87
C ASP A 78 2.09 -14.82 -8.29
N SER A 79 1.80 -16.09 -8.00
CA SER A 79 0.48 -16.67 -8.28
C SER A 79 -0.63 -15.97 -7.51
N ARG A 80 -0.35 -15.56 -6.27
CA ARG A 80 -1.30 -14.89 -5.39
C ARG A 80 -1.47 -13.42 -5.78
N ILE A 81 -0.37 -12.72 -6.10
CA ILE A 81 -0.39 -11.35 -6.65
C ILE A 81 -1.32 -11.30 -7.87
N ARG A 82 -1.21 -12.28 -8.78
CA ARG A 82 -2.09 -12.34 -9.96
C ARG A 82 -3.55 -12.63 -9.64
N GLN A 83 -3.85 -13.26 -8.51
CA GLN A 83 -5.22 -13.52 -8.07
C GLN A 83 -5.84 -12.33 -7.34
N ILE A 84 -5.07 -11.61 -6.53
CA ILE A 84 -5.55 -10.52 -5.66
C ILE A 84 -5.46 -9.19 -6.39
N ASP A 85 -4.28 -8.82 -6.91
CA ASP A 85 -3.99 -7.49 -7.44
C ASP A 85 -4.25 -7.38 -8.95
N VAL A 86 -4.30 -8.53 -9.65
CA VAL A 86 -4.56 -8.62 -11.10
C VAL A 86 -3.76 -7.56 -11.89
N PRO A 87 -2.44 -7.52 -11.77
CA PRO A 87 -1.63 -6.48 -12.43
C PRO A 87 -1.74 -6.57 -13.95
N ASN A 88 -1.88 -5.42 -14.62
CA ASN A 88 -2.00 -5.34 -16.07
C ASN A 88 -0.75 -5.84 -16.82
N SER A 89 0.43 -5.71 -16.20
CA SER A 89 1.69 -6.17 -16.80
C SER A 89 1.96 -7.65 -16.50
N PRO A 90 2.15 -8.50 -17.50
CA PRO A 90 2.57 -9.89 -17.28
C PRO A 90 3.98 -10.01 -16.68
N ALA A 91 4.81 -8.98 -16.82
CA ALA A 91 6.16 -8.91 -16.26
C ALA A 91 6.17 -8.51 -14.76
N PHE A 92 5.04 -8.03 -14.20
CA PHE A 92 4.95 -7.69 -12.79
C PHE A 92 5.07 -8.95 -11.93
N ASN A 93 6.02 -8.96 -11.01
CA ASN A 93 6.30 -10.07 -10.10
C ASN A 93 6.82 -9.56 -8.76
N PHE A 94 6.83 -10.43 -7.75
CA PHE A 94 7.23 -10.08 -6.38
C PHE A 94 8.68 -9.57 -6.30
N GLU A 95 9.62 -10.24 -6.96
CA GLU A 95 11.04 -9.86 -6.90
C GLU A 95 11.26 -8.44 -7.44
N SER A 96 10.64 -8.12 -8.57
CA SER A 96 10.70 -6.78 -9.16
C SER A 96 10.04 -5.75 -8.24
N LEU A 97 8.89 -6.06 -7.66
CA LEU A 97 8.20 -5.18 -6.71
C LEU A 97 9.06 -4.93 -5.47
N LEU A 98 9.59 -5.98 -4.85
CA LEU A 98 10.46 -5.88 -3.68
C LEU A 98 11.67 -4.97 -3.95
N LYS A 99 12.32 -5.16 -5.10
CA LYS A 99 13.44 -4.30 -5.52
C LYS A 99 13.03 -2.82 -5.60
N GLN A 100 11.85 -2.51 -6.14
CA GLN A 100 11.37 -1.12 -6.21
C GLN A 100 11.05 -0.56 -4.83
N LEU A 101 10.40 -1.35 -3.95
CA LEU A 101 10.09 -0.92 -2.59
C LEU A 101 11.36 -0.65 -1.76
N CYS A 102 12.40 -1.46 -1.91
CA CYS A 102 13.69 -1.25 -1.24
C CYS A 102 14.40 0.05 -1.66
N ARG A 103 14.13 0.59 -2.85
CA ARG A 103 14.71 1.88 -3.30
C ARG A 103 14.34 3.06 -2.42
N PHE A 104 13.22 2.98 -1.71
CA PHE A 104 12.77 4.05 -0.80
C PHE A 104 13.58 4.14 0.49
N ASN A 105 14.50 3.20 0.76
CA ASN A 105 15.35 3.18 1.96
C ASN A 105 14.56 3.40 3.26
N GLY A 106 13.40 2.76 3.37
CA GLY A 106 12.51 2.88 4.53
C GLY A 106 11.57 4.08 4.52
N ASN A 107 11.73 5.06 3.62
CA ASN A 107 10.83 6.22 3.53
C ASN A 107 9.52 5.88 2.81
N LEU A 108 8.81 4.89 3.32
CA LEU A 108 7.49 4.47 2.82
C LEU A 108 6.68 3.81 3.94
N ILE A 109 5.38 3.71 3.68
CA ILE A 109 4.45 2.92 4.47
C ILE A 109 4.04 1.72 3.63
N ILE A 110 4.19 0.50 4.14
CA ILE A 110 3.65 -0.69 3.47
C ILE A 110 2.21 -0.89 3.90
N GLN A 111 1.32 -1.04 2.92
CA GLN A 111 -0.08 -1.39 3.16
C GLN A 111 -0.36 -2.78 2.61
N THR A 112 -0.96 -3.65 3.44
CA THR A 112 -1.28 -5.03 3.08
C THR A 112 -2.73 -5.36 3.41
N MET A 113 -3.47 -5.84 2.40
CA MET A 113 -4.83 -6.36 2.58
C MET A 113 -4.79 -7.87 2.78
N PHE A 114 -5.22 -8.34 3.94
CA PHE A 114 -5.33 -9.77 4.23
C PHE A 114 -6.75 -10.28 3.96
N LEU A 115 -6.83 -11.38 3.23
CA LEU A 115 -8.10 -12.00 2.83
C LEU A 115 -7.94 -13.50 2.55
N LYS A 116 -9.09 -14.18 2.49
CA LYS A 116 -9.18 -15.58 2.06
C LYS A 116 -10.45 -15.79 1.24
N GLY A 117 -10.61 -16.96 0.63
CA GLY A 117 -11.80 -17.30 -0.13
C GLY A 117 -11.48 -17.96 -1.45
N GLU A 118 -12.21 -17.57 -2.49
CA GLU A 118 -12.09 -18.16 -3.81
C GLU A 118 -12.22 -17.09 -4.91
N VAL A 119 -11.35 -17.18 -5.92
CA VAL A 119 -11.39 -16.34 -7.12
C VAL A 119 -11.34 -17.27 -8.34
N ASN A 120 -12.37 -17.22 -9.19
CA ASN A 120 -12.47 -18.05 -10.41
C ASN A 120 -12.27 -19.56 -10.15
N GLY A 121 -12.87 -20.09 -9.08
CA GLY A 121 -12.77 -21.51 -8.71
C GLY A 121 -11.44 -21.93 -8.08
N LYS A 122 -10.56 -20.97 -7.78
CA LYS A 122 -9.26 -21.23 -7.13
C LYS A 122 -9.21 -20.61 -5.75
N SER A 123 -8.73 -21.39 -4.78
CA SER A 123 -8.54 -20.91 -3.41
C SER A 123 -7.55 -19.75 -3.36
N VAL A 124 -7.90 -18.72 -2.61
CA VAL A 124 -7.09 -17.55 -2.32
C VAL A 124 -6.97 -17.42 -0.81
N ASN A 125 -5.73 -17.32 -0.30
CA ASN A 125 -5.45 -17.05 1.10
C ASN A 125 -4.02 -16.52 1.23
N ASN A 126 -3.86 -15.23 1.51
CA ASN A 126 -2.54 -14.61 1.74
C ASN A 126 -2.16 -14.57 3.23
N MET A 127 -2.83 -15.37 4.06
CA MET A 127 -2.54 -15.53 5.49
C MET A 127 -1.94 -16.91 5.82
N THR A 128 -1.46 -17.66 4.82
CA THR A 128 -0.75 -18.92 5.06
C THR A 128 0.60 -18.67 5.73
N GLU A 129 1.16 -19.68 6.38
CA GLU A 129 2.47 -19.54 7.04
C GLU A 129 3.58 -19.12 6.07
N GLU A 130 3.55 -19.66 4.84
CA GLU A 130 4.48 -19.29 3.77
C GLU A 130 4.36 -17.81 3.40
N GLU A 131 3.12 -17.31 3.21
CA GLU A 131 2.84 -15.91 2.88
C GLU A 131 3.29 -14.97 4.02
N ILE A 132 2.92 -15.28 5.26
CA ILE A 132 3.26 -14.42 6.41
C ILE A 132 4.76 -14.40 6.68
N ALA A 133 5.44 -15.55 6.64
CA ALA A 133 6.89 -15.61 6.82
C ALA A 133 7.63 -14.86 5.70
N GLY A 134 7.21 -15.04 4.46
CA GLY A 134 7.74 -14.32 3.30
C GLY A 134 7.50 -12.81 3.40
N TRP A 135 6.29 -12.39 3.78
CA TRP A 135 5.93 -10.99 3.98
C TRP A 135 6.78 -10.33 5.08
N ILE A 136 6.97 -10.96 6.21
CA ILE A 136 7.86 -10.47 7.28
C ILE A 136 9.31 -10.36 6.76
N SER A 137 9.78 -11.35 5.99
CA SER A 137 11.11 -11.29 5.36
C SER A 137 11.24 -10.12 4.39
N ALA A 138 10.21 -9.84 3.61
CA ALA A 138 10.15 -8.66 2.73
C ALA A 138 10.17 -7.35 3.53
N LEU A 139 9.39 -7.24 4.60
CA LEU A 139 9.39 -6.07 5.47
C LEU A 139 10.79 -5.79 6.06
N LYS A 140 11.52 -6.83 6.45
CA LYS A 140 12.91 -6.69 6.95
C LYS A 140 13.86 -6.10 5.90
N GLN A 141 13.67 -6.46 4.63
CA GLN A 141 14.47 -5.93 3.53
C GLN A 141 14.08 -4.49 3.17
N ILE A 142 12.79 -4.18 3.17
CA ILE A 142 12.24 -2.86 2.85
C ILE A 142 12.51 -1.88 4.00
N SER A 143 12.43 -2.35 5.25
CA SER A 143 12.53 -1.55 6.49
C SER A 143 11.59 -0.34 6.49
N PRO A 144 10.27 -0.50 6.22
CA PRO A 144 9.34 0.61 6.11
C PRO A 144 9.21 1.38 7.43
N LYS A 145 8.92 2.68 7.36
CA LYS A 145 8.69 3.50 8.56
C LYS A 145 7.41 3.11 9.31
N GLN A 146 6.46 2.50 8.62
CA GLN A 146 5.20 2.00 9.19
C GLN A 146 4.63 0.87 8.31
N VAL A 147 3.86 -0.01 8.93
CA VAL A 147 3.08 -1.06 8.27
C VAL A 147 1.61 -0.87 8.61
N MET A 148 0.76 -0.86 7.60
CA MET A 148 -0.70 -0.79 7.73
C MET A 148 -1.29 -2.09 7.24
N ILE A 149 -1.99 -2.82 8.09
CA ILE A 149 -2.71 -4.01 7.66
C ILE A 149 -4.22 -3.82 7.81
N TYR A 150 -4.95 -4.39 6.87
CA TYR A 150 -6.41 -4.28 6.86
C TYR A 150 -7.04 -5.49 6.15
N THR A 151 -8.34 -5.55 6.13
CA THR A 151 -9.10 -6.56 5.40
C THR A 151 -10.19 -5.92 4.54
N ILE A 152 -10.96 -6.73 3.86
CA ILE A 152 -12.09 -6.29 3.03
C ILE A 152 -13.10 -5.53 3.91
N ASP A 153 -13.33 -4.26 3.61
CA ASP A 153 -14.30 -3.41 4.31
C ASP A 153 -15.58 -3.19 3.48
N ARG A 154 -15.48 -3.23 2.15
CA ARG A 154 -16.59 -2.98 1.23
C ARG A 154 -16.98 -4.25 0.49
N GLU A 155 -18.20 -4.28 -0.04
CA GLU A 155 -18.58 -5.35 -0.96
C GLU A 155 -17.62 -5.42 -2.15
N THR A 156 -17.11 -6.62 -2.40
CA THR A 156 -16.22 -6.87 -3.53
C THR A 156 -17.00 -7.45 -4.72
N PRO A 157 -16.56 -7.24 -5.96
CA PRO A 157 -17.16 -7.89 -7.13
C PRO A 157 -17.12 -9.41 -7.03
N VAL A 158 -16.15 -9.97 -6.30
CA VAL A 158 -15.99 -11.42 -6.09
C VAL A 158 -16.59 -11.81 -4.75
N LYS A 159 -17.85 -12.25 -4.77
CA LYS A 159 -18.63 -12.58 -3.56
C LYS A 159 -18.07 -13.73 -2.71
N ALA A 160 -17.21 -14.58 -3.30
CA ALA A 160 -16.59 -15.71 -2.59
C ALA A 160 -15.36 -15.31 -1.76
N LEU A 161 -14.92 -14.06 -1.84
CA LEU A 161 -13.88 -13.54 -0.96
C LEU A 161 -14.45 -13.31 0.45
N LYS A 162 -13.63 -13.59 1.44
CA LYS A 162 -13.92 -13.44 2.85
C LYS A 162 -12.85 -12.56 3.50
N LYS A 163 -13.29 -11.66 4.34
CA LYS A 163 -12.38 -10.86 5.15
C LYS A 163 -11.63 -11.71 6.18
N ALA A 164 -10.45 -11.27 6.54
CA ALA A 164 -9.74 -11.78 7.71
C ALA A 164 -10.53 -11.46 8.98
N THR A 165 -10.50 -12.34 9.97
CA THR A 165 -11.08 -12.04 11.27
C THR A 165 -10.18 -11.08 12.06
N LYS A 166 -10.74 -10.47 13.09
CA LYS A 166 -9.96 -9.62 14.01
C LYS A 166 -8.77 -10.38 14.61
N GLU A 167 -9.02 -11.61 15.07
CA GLU A 167 -8.02 -12.47 15.69
C GLU A 167 -6.89 -12.82 14.70
N GLU A 168 -7.23 -13.07 13.42
CA GLU A 168 -6.24 -13.34 12.37
C GLU A 168 -5.37 -12.11 12.14
N LEU A 169 -5.95 -10.92 11.99
CA LEU A 169 -5.20 -9.68 11.81
C LEU A 169 -4.33 -9.35 13.04
N ASP A 170 -4.87 -9.49 14.25
CA ASP A 170 -4.13 -9.24 15.47
C ASP A 170 -2.91 -10.19 15.61
N ALA A 171 -3.08 -11.46 15.25
CA ALA A 171 -1.98 -12.43 15.26
C ALA A 171 -0.87 -12.08 14.26
N ILE A 172 -1.25 -11.63 13.05
CA ILE A 172 -0.29 -11.17 12.04
C ILE A 172 0.44 -9.90 12.50
N ALA A 173 -0.32 -8.92 13.02
CA ALA A 173 0.24 -7.69 13.55
C ALA A 173 1.24 -7.93 14.66
N GLU A 174 0.91 -8.84 15.59
CA GLU A 174 1.78 -9.19 16.72
C GLU A 174 3.08 -9.84 16.26
N ARG A 175 3.03 -10.68 15.22
CA ARG A 175 4.24 -11.26 14.61
C ARG A 175 5.14 -10.17 14.03
N ALA A 176 4.58 -9.20 13.31
CA ALA A 176 5.36 -8.10 12.74
C ALA A 176 5.90 -7.16 13.83
N ARG A 177 5.11 -6.86 14.88
CA ARG A 177 5.56 -6.05 16.02
C ARG A 177 6.72 -6.70 16.78
N LYS A 178 6.72 -8.03 16.94
CA LYS A 178 7.86 -8.78 17.54
C LYS A 178 9.15 -8.62 16.76
N GLU A 179 9.06 -8.35 15.47
CA GLU A 179 10.22 -8.06 14.61
C GLU A 179 10.60 -6.56 14.60
N GLY A 180 9.93 -5.74 15.41
CA GLY A 180 10.23 -4.32 15.60
C GLY A 180 9.48 -3.35 14.70
N PHE A 181 8.48 -3.81 13.93
CA PHE A 181 7.70 -2.92 13.05
C PHE A 181 6.60 -2.17 13.81
N ASP A 182 6.39 -0.90 13.45
CA ASP A 182 5.19 -0.14 13.83
C ASP A 182 4.02 -0.59 12.96
N VAL A 183 3.02 -1.25 13.56
CA VAL A 183 1.89 -1.84 12.82
C VAL A 183 0.56 -1.25 13.27
N THR A 184 -0.15 -0.64 12.32
CA THR A 184 -1.54 -0.21 12.46
C THR A 184 -2.48 -1.25 11.84
N VAL A 185 -3.60 -1.54 12.51
CA VAL A 185 -4.59 -2.52 12.06
C VAL A 185 -5.94 -1.84 11.85
N SER A 186 -6.57 -2.08 10.69
CA SER A 186 -7.95 -1.68 10.39
C SER A 186 -8.81 -2.94 10.12
N TYR A 187 -9.99 -3.03 10.79
CA TYR A 187 -10.86 -4.21 10.78
C TYR A 187 -12.07 -4.04 9.88
#